data_725a5090926500a0f6e65880e90c8ef6
#
_entry.id   725a5090926500a0f6e65880e90c8ef6
#
_cell.length_a   1.000
_cell.length_b   1.000
_cell.length_c   1.000
_cell.angle_alpha   90.00
_cell.angle_beta   90.00
_cell.angle_gamma   90.00
#
_symmetry.space_group_name_H-M   'P 1'
#
loop_
_entity.id
_entity.type
_entity.pdbx_description
1 polymer ?
#
loop_
_entity_poly.entity_id
_entity_poly.type
_entity_poly.pdbx_seq_one_letter_code
_entity_poly.pdbx_strand_id
1 'polypeptide(L)'
;VNKVAPNALQAALKINPDIKKVAVAFAQNDAFSKSETGVFQSAITDTFKLDLATVQTFQTTDTDFTTQVSAILAAEPDLVVLSGLAADGGNFIKQLRDLGYTGLIVGGNGFNTPNIFPVCQAQCDGLLVAQAYSPLLDTPLNKQFAADFQAAQQKSPGQFSAQAFAAVQVIVEALKAVNDKSPIADMPLADLRKALNEQILAGATVDTPLGPISLDPEGEINQTQFYVAQVKMNADGQTGQFELVK
;
A
#
# COMPACT_ATOMS: atom_id res chain seq x y z
N VAL A 1 7.37 0.03 -2.13
CA VAL A 1 6.71 -0.96 -2.99
C VAL A 1 7.49 -2.26 -3.03
N ASN A 2 8.81 -2.22 -3.28
CA ASN A 2 9.67 -3.40 -3.51
C ASN A 2 9.68 -4.46 -2.39
N LYS A 3 9.31 -4.10 -1.16
CA LYS A 3 9.21 -5.03 -0.03
C LYS A 3 7.76 -5.34 0.36
N VAL A 4 6.84 -4.43 0.11
CA VAL A 4 5.43 -4.54 0.51
C VAL A 4 4.68 -5.56 -0.36
N ALA A 5 4.82 -5.45 -1.68
CA ALA A 5 4.13 -6.31 -2.64
C ALA A 5 4.50 -7.81 -2.50
N PRO A 6 5.79 -8.21 -2.40
CA PRO A 6 6.15 -9.61 -2.20
C PRO A 6 5.59 -10.21 -0.90
N ASN A 7 5.47 -9.43 0.18
CA ASN A 7 4.89 -9.91 1.44
C ASN A 7 3.42 -10.33 1.29
N ALA A 8 2.65 -9.57 0.49
CA ALA A 8 1.24 -9.91 0.25
C ALA A 8 1.09 -11.22 -0.54
N LEU A 9 1.95 -11.44 -1.54
CA LEU A 9 2.01 -12.72 -2.27
C LEU A 9 2.42 -13.87 -1.33
N GLN A 10 3.43 -13.66 -0.49
CA GLN A 10 3.85 -14.67 0.48
C GLN A 10 2.72 -15.03 1.45
N ALA A 11 1.94 -14.05 1.90
CA ALA A 11 0.78 -14.30 2.76
C ALA A 11 -0.30 -15.11 2.02
N ALA A 12 -0.58 -14.80 0.75
CA ALA A 12 -1.52 -15.58 -0.06
C ALA A 12 -1.05 -17.04 -0.20
N LEU A 13 0.24 -17.28 -0.44
CA LEU A 13 0.83 -18.62 -0.54
C LEU A 13 0.83 -19.38 0.79
N LYS A 14 0.90 -18.69 1.93
CA LYS A 14 0.74 -19.33 3.25
C LYS A 14 -0.72 -19.77 3.50
N ILE A 15 -1.69 -18.98 3.02
CA ILE A 15 -3.13 -19.28 3.15
C ILE A 15 -3.50 -20.42 2.20
N ASN A 16 -3.01 -20.39 0.97
CA ASN A 16 -3.23 -21.43 -0.03
C ASN A 16 -1.90 -21.80 -0.73
N PRO A 17 -1.22 -22.87 -0.29
CA PRO A 17 0.03 -23.32 -0.88
C PRO A 17 -0.11 -23.90 -2.30
N ASP A 18 -1.32 -24.20 -2.74
CA ASP A 18 -1.59 -24.80 -4.06
C ASP A 18 -1.69 -23.76 -5.18
N ILE A 19 -1.55 -22.47 -4.88
CA ILE A 19 -1.51 -21.40 -5.88
C ILE A 19 -0.36 -21.63 -6.85
N LYS A 20 -0.68 -21.71 -8.13
CA LYS A 20 0.28 -21.87 -9.24
C LYS A 20 0.08 -20.82 -10.32
N LYS A 21 -1.16 -20.44 -10.57
CA LYS A 21 -1.59 -19.60 -11.68
C LYS A 21 -2.13 -18.28 -11.18
N VAL A 22 -1.52 -17.18 -11.62
CA VAL A 22 -1.84 -15.82 -11.15
C VAL A 22 -2.30 -14.95 -12.32
N ALA A 23 -3.42 -14.26 -12.15
CA ALA A 23 -3.81 -13.16 -13.03
C ALA A 23 -3.47 -11.82 -12.37
N VAL A 24 -3.07 -10.85 -13.18
CA VAL A 24 -2.78 -9.49 -12.73
C VAL A 24 -3.69 -8.50 -13.45
N ALA A 25 -4.21 -7.51 -12.74
CA ALA A 25 -4.87 -6.37 -13.36
C ALA A 25 -4.43 -5.05 -12.69
N PHE A 26 -4.33 -3.96 -13.46
CA PHE A 26 -3.87 -2.70 -12.92
C PHE A 26 -4.31 -1.46 -13.69
N ALA A 27 -4.38 -0.33 -12.99
CA ALA A 27 -4.65 0.98 -13.56
C ALA A 27 -3.41 1.50 -14.33
N GLN A 28 -3.45 1.39 -15.67
CA GLN A 28 -2.29 1.69 -16.51
C GLN A 28 -1.96 3.19 -16.65
N ASN A 29 -2.90 4.08 -16.34
CA ASN A 29 -2.71 5.52 -16.36
C ASN A 29 -2.25 6.09 -15.01
N ASP A 30 -2.15 5.27 -13.96
CA ASP A 30 -1.61 5.66 -12.66
C ASP A 30 -0.16 5.19 -12.50
N ALA A 31 0.75 6.13 -12.26
CA ALA A 31 2.19 5.85 -12.16
C ALA A 31 2.51 4.91 -11.01
N PHE A 32 1.83 5.07 -9.86
CA PHE A 32 2.01 4.20 -8.70
C PHE A 32 1.56 2.77 -9.01
N SER A 33 0.36 2.58 -9.54
CA SER A 33 -0.19 1.27 -9.89
C SER A 33 0.68 0.53 -10.91
N LYS A 34 1.23 1.25 -11.91
CA LYS A 34 2.21 0.67 -12.86
C LYS A 34 3.48 0.20 -12.16
N SER A 35 4.07 1.04 -11.32
CA SER A 35 5.30 0.70 -10.59
C SER A 35 5.08 -0.50 -9.66
N GLU A 36 4.00 -0.49 -8.89
CA GLU A 36 3.65 -1.58 -7.98
C GLU A 36 3.41 -2.90 -8.74
N THR A 37 2.71 -2.84 -9.88
CA THR A 37 2.47 -4.01 -10.74
C THR A 37 3.75 -4.62 -11.26
N GLY A 38 4.73 -3.81 -11.65
CA GLY A 38 6.04 -4.32 -12.05
C GLY A 38 6.71 -5.14 -10.94
N VAL A 39 6.61 -4.70 -9.70
CA VAL A 39 7.13 -5.45 -8.55
C VAL A 39 6.34 -6.74 -8.32
N PHE A 40 5.02 -6.71 -8.42
CA PHE A 40 4.19 -7.92 -8.32
C PHE A 40 4.54 -8.93 -9.40
N GLN A 41 4.65 -8.51 -10.66
CA GLN A 41 4.98 -9.40 -11.77
C GLN A 41 6.36 -10.06 -11.57
N SER A 42 7.39 -9.30 -11.22
CA SER A 42 8.72 -9.85 -10.91
C SER A 42 8.68 -10.80 -9.72
N ALA A 43 7.90 -10.48 -8.68
CA ALA A 43 7.75 -11.39 -7.54
C ALA A 43 7.05 -12.70 -7.95
N ILE A 44 5.99 -12.63 -8.75
CA ILE A 44 5.27 -13.81 -9.28
C ILE A 44 6.20 -14.70 -10.07
N THR A 45 6.90 -14.14 -11.08
CA THR A 45 7.69 -14.93 -12.03
C THR A 45 9.08 -15.28 -11.50
N ASP A 46 9.78 -14.31 -10.89
CA ASP A 46 11.20 -14.46 -10.58
C ASP A 46 11.45 -14.95 -9.16
N THR A 47 10.61 -14.54 -8.19
CA THR A 47 10.78 -14.93 -6.79
C THR A 47 10.02 -16.21 -6.46
N PHE A 48 8.72 -16.25 -6.73
CA PHE A 48 7.86 -17.37 -6.36
C PHE A 48 7.71 -18.42 -7.45
N LYS A 49 8.19 -18.15 -8.69
CA LYS A 49 8.13 -19.08 -9.82
C LYS A 49 6.72 -19.56 -10.15
N LEU A 50 5.74 -18.65 -10.03
CA LEU A 50 4.35 -18.90 -10.38
C LEU A 50 4.10 -18.57 -11.85
N ASP A 51 3.05 -19.17 -12.42
CA ASP A 51 2.60 -18.90 -13.78
C ASP A 51 1.80 -17.58 -13.82
N LEU A 52 2.28 -16.61 -14.61
CA LEU A 52 1.57 -15.36 -14.88
C LEU A 52 0.61 -15.57 -16.06
N ALA A 53 -0.60 -16.05 -15.76
CA ALA A 53 -1.56 -16.51 -16.76
C ALA A 53 -2.11 -15.40 -17.67
N THR A 54 -2.35 -14.21 -17.10
CA THR A 54 -2.83 -13.03 -17.86
C THR A 54 -2.51 -11.73 -17.14
N VAL A 55 -2.33 -10.67 -17.92
CA VAL A 55 -2.18 -9.30 -17.42
C VAL A 55 -3.22 -8.43 -18.11
N GLN A 56 -4.10 -7.83 -17.33
CA GLN A 56 -5.15 -6.95 -17.81
C GLN A 56 -4.90 -5.51 -17.37
N THR A 57 -5.33 -4.57 -18.17
CA THR A 57 -5.18 -3.14 -17.87
C THR A 57 -6.52 -2.42 -17.92
N PHE A 58 -6.65 -1.38 -17.10
CA PHE A 58 -7.79 -0.48 -17.08
C PHE A 58 -7.33 0.96 -16.83
N GLN A 59 -8.26 1.91 -16.89
CA GLN A 59 -8.02 3.31 -16.53
C GLN A 59 -8.66 3.59 -15.16
N THR A 60 -8.11 4.52 -14.39
CA THR A 60 -8.70 4.94 -13.09
C THR A 60 -10.09 5.55 -13.22
N THR A 61 -10.50 5.91 -14.42
CA THR A 61 -11.83 6.46 -14.76
C THR A 61 -12.82 5.41 -15.25
N ASP A 62 -12.38 4.17 -15.46
CA ASP A 62 -13.26 3.10 -15.92
C ASP A 62 -14.25 2.70 -14.85
N THR A 63 -15.45 2.36 -15.26
CA THR A 63 -16.53 1.89 -14.39
C THR A 63 -17.07 0.52 -14.78
N ASP A 64 -16.74 0.04 -15.99
CA ASP A 64 -17.08 -1.29 -16.49
C ASP A 64 -15.78 -2.05 -16.80
N PHE A 65 -15.60 -3.16 -16.13
CA PHE A 65 -14.43 -4.04 -16.21
C PHE A 65 -14.76 -5.42 -16.78
N THR A 66 -15.96 -5.57 -17.39
CA THR A 66 -16.47 -6.85 -17.89
C THR A 66 -15.49 -7.54 -18.83
N THR A 67 -14.82 -6.79 -19.71
CA THR A 67 -13.83 -7.35 -20.65
C THR A 67 -12.62 -7.92 -19.92
N GLN A 68 -12.04 -7.16 -19.00
CA GLN A 68 -10.86 -7.57 -18.23
C GLN A 68 -11.19 -8.74 -17.29
N VAL A 69 -12.33 -8.67 -16.61
CA VAL A 69 -12.80 -9.74 -15.73
C VAL A 69 -13.06 -11.02 -16.51
N SER A 70 -13.70 -10.95 -17.67
CA SER A 70 -13.93 -12.12 -18.53
C SER A 70 -12.61 -12.77 -18.97
N ALA A 71 -11.60 -11.97 -19.31
CA ALA A 71 -10.28 -12.49 -19.66
C ALA A 71 -9.57 -13.15 -18.47
N ILE A 72 -9.72 -12.58 -17.25
CA ILE A 72 -9.20 -13.18 -16.02
C ILE A 72 -9.89 -14.53 -15.75
N LEU A 73 -11.23 -14.57 -15.78
CA LEU A 73 -11.97 -15.81 -15.54
C LEU A 73 -11.66 -16.90 -16.55
N ALA A 74 -11.48 -16.54 -17.83
CA ALA A 74 -11.10 -17.48 -18.87
C ALA A 74 -9.69 -18.06 -18.69
N ALA A 75 -8.81 -17.35 -17.97
CA ALA A 75 -7.48 -17.84 -17.62
C ALA A 75 -7.49 -18.81 -16.43
N GLU A 76 -8.61 -18.94 -15.71
CA GLU A 76 -8.77 -19.83 -14.54
C GLU A 76 -7.65 -19.67 -13.50
N PRO A 77 -7.39 -18.46 -12.97
CA PRO A 77 -6.30 -18.24 -12.01
C PRO A 77 -6.67 -18.72 -10.60
N ASP A 78 -5.66 -19.20 -9.86
CA ASP A 78 -5.78 -19.54 -8.44
C ASP A 78 -5.75 -18.27 -7.57
N LEU A 79 -5.11 -17.20 -8.07
CA LEU A 79 -4.95 -15.92 -7.40
C LEU A 79 -5.12 -14.76 -8.41
N VAL A 80 -5.83 -13.72 -7.99
CA VAL A 80 -5.83 -12.43 -8.70
C VAL A 80 -5.05 -11.41 -7.90
N VAL A 81 -4.12 -10.72 -8.56
CA VAL A 81 -3.40 -9.57 -8.02
C VAL A 81 -3.92 -8.31 -8.70
N LEU A 82 -4.29 -7.32 -7.90
CA LEU A 82 -4.89 -6.08 -8.39
C LEU A 82 -4.14 -4.86 -7.84
N SER A 83 -3.71 -3.97 -8.73
CA SER A 83 -3.11 -2.69 -8.35
C SER A 83 -3.90 -1.53 -8.96
N GLY A 84 -4.37 -0.65 -8.09
CA GLY A 84 -5.22 0.50 -8.39
C GLY A 84 -5.42 1.36 -7.17
N LEU A 85 -6.40 2.23 -7.23
CA LEU A 85 -6.83 3.06 -6.10
C LEU A 85 -8.18 2.57 -5.56
N ALA A 86 -8.65 3.16 -4.46
CA ALA A 86 -9.86 2.68 -3.78
C ALA A 86 -11.12 2.67 -4.67
N ALA A 87 -11.27 3.66 -5.55
CA ALA A 87 -12.48 3.79 -6.37
C ALA A 87 -12.51 2.79 -7.54
N ASP A 88 -11.47 2.80 -8.38
CA ASP A 88 -11.38 1.94 -9.55
C ASP A 88 -11.16 0.47 -9.15
N GLY A 89 -10.21 0.21 -8.24
CA GLY A 89 -9.94 -1.14 -7.74
C GLY A 89 -11.09 -1.74 -6.95
N GLY A 90 -11.80 -0.94 -6.14
CA GLY A 90 -13.00 -1.40 -5.44
C GLY A 90 -14.11 -1.84 -6.39
N ASN A 91 -14.37 -1.05 -7.45
CA ASN A 91 -15.32 -1.42 -8.50
C ASN A 91 -14.86 -2.66 -9.27
N PHE A 92 -13.57 -2.79 -9.54
CA PHE A 92 -13.03 -3.98 -10.19
C PHE A 92 -13.24 -5.24 -9.35
N ILE A 93 -12.91 -5.18 -8.05
CA ILE A 93 -13.13 -6.29 -7.11
C ILE A 93 -14.59 -6.68 -7.09
N LYS A 94 -15.48 -5.68 -6.98
CA LYS A 94 -16.92 -5.93 -6.98
C LYS A 94 -17.38 -6.71 -8.22
N GLN A 95 -17.03 -6.24 -9.41
CA GLN A 95 -17.41 -6.90 -10.65
C GLN A 95 -16.74 -8.29 -10.81
N LEU A 96 -15.49 -8.44 -10.39
CA LEU A 96 -14.82 -9.74 -10.40
C LEU A 96 -15.55 -10.79 -9.55
N ARG A 97 -16.00 -10.40 -8.36
CA ARG A 97 -16.80 -11.26 -7.47
C ARG A 97 -18.20 -11.51 -8.02
N ASP A 98 -18.88 -10.47 -8.50
CA ASP A 98 -20.23 -10.57 -9.06
C ASP A 98 -20.28 -11.48 -10.30
N LEU A 99 -19.19 -11.56 -11.06
CA LEU A 99 -19.05 -12.47 -12.21
C LEU A 99 -18.51 -13.86 -11.84
N GLY A 100 -18.37 -14.16 -10.54
CA GLY A 100 -18.19 -15.51 -10.03
C GLY A 100 -16.78 -15.90 -9.60
N TYR A 101 -15.82 -14.99 -9.55
CA TYR A 101 -14.49 -15.31 -9.00
C TYR A 101 -14.58 -15.49 -7.47
N THR A 102 -14.20 -16.67 -6.98
CA THR A 102 -14.25 -17.02 -5.55
C THR A 102 -12.85 -17.20 -4.92
N GLY A 103 -11.79 -17.17 -5.74
CA GLY A 103 -10.42 -17.35 -5.29
C GLY A 103 -9.88 -16.16 -4.46
N LEU A 104 -8.64 -16.29 -4.00
CA LEU A 104 -7.97 -15.20 -3.27
C LEU A 104 -7.72 -14.00 -4.17
N ILE A 105 -7.81 -12.81 -3.58
CA ILE A 105 -7.41 -11.54 -4.21
C ILE A 105 -6.35 -10.89 -3.34
N VAL A 106 -5.24 -10.49 -3.95
CA VAL A 106 -4.22 -9.65 -3.35
C VAL A 106 -4.36 -8.25 -3.94
N GLY A 107 -4.65 -7.28 -3.11
CA GLY A 107 -4.66 -5.88 -3.44
C GLY A 107 -3.34 -5.19 -3.11
N GLY A 108 -2.93 -4.28 -3.96
CA GLY A 108 -1.78 -3.41 -3.73
C GLY A 108 -2.01 -2.42 -2.59
N ASN A 109 -0.95 -1.68 -2.28
CA ASN A 109 -0.96 -0.72 -1.16
C ASN A 109 -1.95 0.45 -1.37
N GLY A 110 -2.36 0.73 -2.62
CA GLY A 110 -3.38 1.73 -2.93
C GLY A 110 -4.77 1.42 -2.35
N PHE A 111 -5.01 0.15 -1.97
CA PHE A 111 -6.26 -0.29 -1.34
C PHE A 111 -6.24 -0.21 0.19
N ASN A 112 -5.11 0.18 0.78
CA ASN A 112 -4.97 0.29 2.23
C ASN A 112 -5.64 1.56 2.80
N THR A 113 -6.92 1.69 2.54
CA THR A 113 -7.76 2.80 3.01
C THR A 113 -9.19 2.33 3.24
N PRO A 114 -9.86 2.77 4.32
CA PRO A 114 -11.26 2.45 4.56
C PRO A 114 -12.21 2.92 3.44
N ASN A 115 -11.77 3.83 2.58
CA ASN A 115 -12.56 4.32 1.44
C ASN A 115 -12.88 3.24 0.41
N ILE A 116 -12.20 2.10 0.43
CA ILE A 116 -12.50 0.98 -0.46
C ILE A 116 -13.79 0.26 -0.05
N PHE A 117 -14.10 0.16 1.24
CA PHE A 117 -15.22 -0.63 1.75
C PHE A 117 -16.58 -0.26 1.14
N PRO A 118 -17.02 1.02 1.10
CA PRO A 118 -18.29 1.39 0.50
C PRO A 118 -18.32 1.17 -1.02
N VAL A 119 -17.16 1.02 -1.68
CA VAL A 119 -17.06 0.81 -3.12
C VAL A 119 -17.25 -0.67 -3.47
N CYS A 120 -16.43 -1.55 -2.92
CA CYS A 120 -16.52 -2.99 -3.19
C CYS A 120 -17.55 -3.71 -2.31
N GLN A 121 -18.02 -3.09 -1.23
CA GLN A 121 -19.07 -3.60 -0.35
C GLN A 121 -18.70 -4.99 0.22
N ALA A 122 -19.67 -5.87 0.41
CA ALA A 122 -19.44 -7.24 0.88
C ALA A 122 -18.42 -8.03 0.04
N GLN A 123 -18.19 -7.64 -1.21
CA GLN A 123 -17.25 -8.31 -2.12
C GLN A 123 -15.77 -8.06 -1.76
N CYS A 124 -15.49 -7.11 -0.87
CA CYS A 124 -14.15 -6.91 -0.29
C CYS A 124 -13.77 -7.96 0.75
N ASP A 125 -14.72 -8.71 1.31
CA ASP A 125 -14.40 -9.66 2.38
C ASP A 125 -13.33 -10.66 1.91
N GLY A 126 -12.31 -10.87 2.73
CA GLY A 126 -11.19 -11.75 2.40
C GLY A 126 -10.11 -11.14 1.51
N LEU A 127 -10.24 -9.90 1.02
CA LEU A 127 -9.18 -9.21 0.26
C LEU A 127 -7.91 -9.11 1.11
N LEU A 128 -6.78 -9.57 0.60
CA LEU A 128 -5.47 -9.37 1.22
C LEU A 128 -4.87 -8.05 0.72
N VAL A 129 -4.41 -7.19 1.63
CA VAL A 129 -3.86 -5.89 1.29
C VAL A 129 -2.46 -5.74 1.88
N ALA A 130 -1.52 -5.38 1.02
CA ALA A 130 -0.17 -5.03 1.44
C ALA A 130 -0.17 -3.72 2.24
N GLN A 131 0.51 -3.69 3.39
CA GLN A 131 0.53 -2.54 4.29
C GLN A 131 1.94 -2.14 4.70
N ALA A 132 2.23 -0.84 4.71
CA ALA A 132 3.46 -0.27 5.23
C ALA A 132 3.30 0.36 6.64
N TYR A 133 2.13 0.24 7.24
CA TYR A 133 1.81 0.76 8.56
C TYR A 133 0.75 -0.10 9.25
N SER A 134 0.90 -0.28 10.55
CA SER A 134 -0.16 -0.83 11.41
C SER A 134 -0.36 0.08 12.62
N PRO A 135 -1.60 0.47 12.94
CA PRO A 135 -1.91 1.19 14.18
C PRO A 135 -1.62 0.35 15.43
N LEU A 136 -1.43 -0.96 15.28
CA LEU A 136 -1.12 -1.89 16.36
C LEU A 136 0.39 -2.02 16.62
N LEU A 137 1.24 -1.31 15.88
CA LEU A 137 2.69 -1.30 16.13
C LEU A 137 2.99 -0.84 17.57
N ASP A 138 3.62 -1.71 18.34
CA ASP A 138 3.90 -1.50 19.76
C ASP A 138 5.18 -0.69 19.98
N THR A 139 5.13 0.59 19.57
CA THR A 139 6.16 1.57 19.90
C THR A 139 5.54 2.77 20.61
N PRO A 140 6.28 3.44 21.54
CA PRO A 140 5.76 4.62 22.23
C PRO A 140 5.29 5.71 21.27
N LEU A 141 6.07 5.94 20.19
CA LEU A 141 5.77 6.97 19.22
C LEU A 141 4.49 6.67 18.42
N ASN A 142 4.28 5.41 18.00
CA ASN A 142 3.05 5.03 17.31
C ASN A 142 1.83 5.12 18.23
N LYS A 143 1.96 4.69 19.49
CA LYS A 143 0.87 4.81 20.48
C LYS A 143 0.47 6.27 20.68
N GLN A 144 1.45 7.17 20.83
CA GLN A 144 1.20 8.59 20.99
C GLN A 144 0.54 9.17 19.74
N PHE A 145 1.09 8.90 18.56
CA PHE A 145 0.50 9.34 17.29
C PHE A 145 -0.95 8.86 17.12
N ALA A 146 -1.21 7.58 17.41
CA ALA A 146 -2.56 7.03 17.27
C ALA A 146 -3.55 7.68 18.24
N ALA A 147 -3.13 7.95 19.49
CA ALA A 147 -3.96 8.63 20.47
C ALA A 147 -4.25 10.08 20.09
N ASP A 148 -3.24 10.83 19.67
CA ASP A 148 -3.38 12.24 19.27
C ASP A 148 -4.25 12.37 18.01
N PHE A 149 -4.05 11.46 17.03
CA PHE A 149 -4.86 11.44 15.82
C PHE A 149 -6.32 11.10 16.13
N GLN A 150 -6.56 10.11 17.01
CA GLN A 150 -7.93 9.76 17.46
C GLN A 150 -8.60 10.93 18.18
N ALA A 151 -7.87 11.63 19.03
CA ALA A 151 -8.40 12.80 19.74
C ALA A 151 -8.76 13.94 18.78
N ALA A 152 -7.93 14.19 17.76
CA ALA A 152 -8.12 15.28 16.80
C ALA A 152 -9.15 14.96 15.70
N GLN A 153 -9.18 13.71 15.21
CA GLN A 153 -9.94 13.33 14.03
C GLN A 153 -11.15 12.41 14.31
N GLN A 154 -11.35 12.01 15.57
CA GLN A 154 -12.42 11.08 16.00
C GLN A 154 -12.43 9.74 15.27
N LYS A 155 -11.29 9.31 14.77
CA LYS A 155 -11.08 8.04 14.06
C LYS A 155 -9.63 7.54 14.21
N SER A 156 -9.41 6.24 14.04
CA SER A 156 -8.06 5.67 14.01
C SER A 156 -7.27 6.16 12.80
N PRO A 157 -5.93 6.38 12.94
CA PRO A 157 -5.10 6.76 11.81
C PRO A 157 -4.99 5.62 10.79
N GLY A 158 -5.17 5.95 9.52
CA GLY A 158 -4.81 5.06 8.42
C GLY A 158 -3.33 5.23 8.02
N GLN A 159 -2.85 4.33 7.15
CA GLN A 159 -1.47 4.33 6.70
C GLN A 159 -1.03 5.69 6.12
N PHE A 160 -1.82 6.29 5.26
CA PHE A 160 -1.44 7.55 4.61
C PHE A 160 -1.34 8.72 5.60
N SER A 161 -2.13 8.69 6.68
CA SER A 161 -1.99 9.67 7.77
C SER A 161 -0.67 9.50 8.52
N ALA A 162 -0.28 8.25 8.81
CA ALA A 162 1.00 7.95 9.46
C ALA A 162 2.19 8.30 8.56
N GLN A 163 2.10 8.02 7.27
CA GLN A 163 3.15 8.38 6.30
C GLN A 163 3.31 9.89 6.15
N ALA A 164 2.20 10.66 6.09
CA ALA A 164 2.26 12.11 6.04
C ALA A 164 2.90 12.70 7.30
N PHE A 165 2.53 12.18 8.48
CA PHE A 165 3.13 12.60 9.75
C PHE A 165 4.64 12.27 9.79
N ALA A 166 5.03 11.07 9.39
CA ALA A 166 6.44 10.65 9.33
C ALA A 166 7.25 11.53 8.36
N ALA A 167 6.68 11.89 7.20
CA ALA A 167 7.34 12.79 6.25
C ALA A 167 7.63 14.17 6.87
N VAL A 168 6.67 14.71 7.64
CA VAL A 168 6.90 15.97 8.38
C VAL A 168 8.00 15.82 9.42
N GLN A 169 8.03 14.70 10.16
CA GLN A 169 9.10 14.44 11.13
C GLN A 169 10.49 14.40 10.46
N VAL A 170 10.62 13.71 9.33
CA VAL A 170 11.87 13.67 8.56
C VAL A 170 12.32 15.08 8.13
N ILE A 171 11.38 15.88 7.62
CA ILE A 171 11.65 17.25 7.21
C ILE A 171 12.09 18.11 8.41
N VAL A 172 11.41 17.99 9.55
CA VAL A 172 11.73 18.76 10.76
C VAL A 172 13.10 18.37 11.29
N GLU A 173 13.44 17.09 11.36
CA GLU A 173 14.77 16.66 11.82
C GLU A 173 15.87 17.10 10.85
N ALA A 174 15.63 17.05 9.56
CA ALA A 174 16.57 17.57 8.57
C ALA A 174 16.74 19.11 8.69
N LEU A 175 15.67 19.87 8.90
CA LEU A 175 15.73 21.31 9.14
C LEU A 175 16.52 21.65 10.40
N LYS A 176 16.35 20.92 11.50
CA LYS A 176 17.15 21.08 12.72
C LYS A 176 18.62 20.86 12.42
N ALA A 177 18.95 19.76 11.76
CA ALA A 177 20.34 19.44 11.41
C ALA A 177 20.99 20.46 10.45
N VAL A 178 20.23 21.09 9.57
CA VAL A 178 20.70 22.20 8.74
C VAL A 178 20.91 23.44 9.59
N ASN A 179 19.94 23.79 10.46
CA ASN A 179 20.02 24.96 11.33
C ASN A 179 21.20 24.90 12.31
N ASP A 180 21.53 23.71 12.82
CA ASP A 180 22.67 23.51 13.71
C ASP A 180 24.02 23.79 13.03
N LYS A 181 24.08 23.65 11.70
CA LYS A 181 25.26 23.97 10.89
C LYS A 181 25.30 25.44 10.47
N SER A 182 24.16 26.00 10.14
CA SER A 182 24.01 27.39 9.70
C SER A 182 22.56 27.86 9.92
N PRO A 183 22.31 29.04 10.55
CA PRO A 183 20.97 29.52 10.82
C PRO A 183 20.12 29.60 9.56
N ILE A 184 19.01 28.84 9.52
CA ILE A 184 18.12 28.76 8.34
C ILE A 184 17.39 30.09 8.08
N ALA A 185 17.22 30.94 9.10
CA ALA A 185 16.55 32.23 8.96
C ALA A 185 17.28 33.17 8.02
N ASP A 186 18.60 33.03 7.91
CA ASP A 186 19.47 33.88 7.10
C ASP A 186 19.80 33.26 5.73
N MET A 187 19.31 32.04 5.46
CA MET A 187 19.61 31.34 4.21
C MET A 187 18.71 31.82 3.07
N PRO A 188 19.28 32.09 1.87
CA PRO A 188 18.50 32.19 0.64
C PRO A 188 17.70 30.91 0.41
N LEU A 189 16.45 31.03 -0.07
CA LEU A 189 15.55 29.89 -0.25
C LEU A 189 16.15 28.75 -1.12
N ALA A 190 16.94 29.11 -2.14
CA ALA A 190 17.60 28.12 -3.01
C ALA A 190 18.65 27.30 -2.24
N ASP A 191 19.42 27.96 -1.37
CA ASP A 191 20.45 27.30 -0.57
C ASP A 191 19.84 26.44 0.53
N LEU A 192 18.76 26.92 1.17
CA LEU A 192 17.99 26.13 2.14
C LEU A 192 17.42 24.85 1.51
N ARG A 193 16.81 24.95 0.33
CA ARG A 193 16.25 23.79 -0.37
C ARG A 193 17.33 22.76 -0.71
N LYS A 194 18.50 23.24 -1.16
CA LYS A 194 19.64 22.38 -1.47
C LYS A 194 20.16 21.68 -0.21
N ALA A 195 20.43 22.45 0.85
CA ALA A 195 20.93 21.92 2.12
C ALA A 195 19.95 20.92 2.76
N LEU A 196 18.66 21.20 2.69
CA LEU A 196 17.61 20.31 3.18
C LEU A 196 17.58 18.98 2.40
N ASN A 197 17.63 19.04 1.07
CA ASN A 197 17.66 17.86 0.21
C ASN A 197 18.91 17.00 0.48
N GLU A 198 20.07 17.62 0.55
CA GLU A 198 21.33 16.95 0.88
C GLU A 198 21.26 16.28 2.28
N GLN A 199 20.68 16.97 3.27
CA GLN A 199 20.54 16.43 4.62
C GLN A 199 19.57 15.24 4.69
N ILE A 200 18.46 15.28 3.95
CA ILE A 200 17.51 14.17 3.86
C ILE A 200 18.15 12.95 3.18
N LEU A 201 18.85 13.16 2.07
CA LEU A 201 19.51 12.09 1.31
C LEU A 201 20.78 11.56 1.98
N ALA A 202 21.28 12.23 3.02
CA ALA A 202 22.38 11.72 3.84
C ALA A 202 22.01 10.45 4.65
N GLY A 203 20.73 10.03 4.61
CA GLY A 203 20.29 8.75 5.12
C GLY A 203 20.19 8.65 6.65
N ALA A 204 20.09 9.79 7.35
CA ALA A 204 19.86 9.78 8.79
C ALA A 204 18.57 9.03 9.13
N THR A 205 18.64 8.16 10.13
CA THR A 205 17.45 7.42 10.61
C THR A 205 16.63 8.33 11.52
N VAL A 206 15.33 8.37 11.26
CA VAL A 206 14.34 9.10 12.07
C VAL A 206 13.32 8.12 12.60
N ASP A 207 13.07 8.17 13.91
CA ASP A 207 12.01 7.39 14.55
C ASP A 207 10.65 8.02 14.22
N THR A 208 9.73 7.18 13.73
CA THR A 208 8.41 7.63 13.26
C THR A 208 7.33 6.64 13.71
N PRO A 209 6.04 6.97 13.56
CA PRO A 209 4.96 6.00 13.76
C PRO A 209 5.04 4.76 12.87
N LEU A 210 5.79 4.83 11.75
CA LEU A 210 6.06 3.69 10.87
C LEU A 210 7.20 2.80 11.38
N GLY A 211 7.82 3.15 12.51
CA GLY A 211 9.12 2.68 12.96
C GLY A 211 10.26 3.56 12.46
N PRO A 212 11.51 3.13 12.65
CA PRO A 212 12.68 3.84 12.13
C PRO A 212 12.66 3.86 10.59
N ILE A 213 12.82 5.04 10.01
CA ILE A 213 12.94 5.23 8.55
C ILE A 213 14.16 6.06 8.21
N SER A 214 14.73 5.83 7.04
CA SER A 214 15.73 6.68 6.41
C SER A 214 15.46 6.73 4.90
N LEU A 215 16.11 7.66 4.20
CA LEU A 215 16.10 7.68 2.75
C LEU A 215 17.48 7.28 2.24
N ASP A 216 17.51 6.55 1.12
CA ASP A 216 18.74 6.28 0.40
C ASP A 216 19.11 7.46 -0.52
N PRO A 217 20.30 7.44 -1.18
CA PRO A 217 20.74 8.52 -2.07
C PRO A 217 19.80 8.75 -3.28
N GLU A 218 19.01 7.76 -3.68
CA GLU A 218 18.02 7.84 -4.73
C GLU A 218 16.69 8.43 -4.25
N GLY A 219 16.53 8.63 -2.92
CA GLY A 219 15.32 9.16 -2.28
C GLY A 219 14.27 8.08 -1.95
N GLU A 220 14.62 6.80 -2.07
CA GLU A 220 13.73 5.71 -1.68
C GLU A 220 13.73 5.50 -0.16
N ILE A 221 12.57 5.17 0.39
CA ILE A 221 12.42 4.94 1.83
C ILE A 221 12.96 3.58 2.23
N ASN A 222 13.91 3.58 3.17
CA ASN A 222 14.31 2.41 3.91
C ASN A 222 13.44 2.24 5.15
N GLN A 223 12.54 1.28 5.10
CA GLN A 223 11.66 0.86 6.18
C GLN A 223 11.80 -0.66 6.38
N THR A 224 11.68 -1.13 7.62
CA THR A 224 11.90 -2.55 7.96
C THR A 224 10.62 -3.28 8.32
N GLN A 225 9.54 -2.55 8.62
CA GLN A 225 8.29 -3.16 9.08
C GLN A 225 7.22 -3.05 7.99
N PHE A 226 6.75 -4.22 7.57
CA PHE A 226 5.70 -4.37 6.56
C PHE A 226 4.69 -5.40 7.06
N TYR A 227 3.45 -5.21 6.68
CA TYR A 227 2.34 -6.02 7.14
C TYR A 227 1.49 -6.46 5.96
N VAL A 228 0.69 -7.48 6.19
CA VAL A 228 -0.42 -7.85 5.32
C VAL A 228 -1.67 -7.88 6.18
N ALA A 229 -2.71 -7.26 5.71
CA ALA A 229 -4.01 -7.36 6.34
C ALA A 229 -5.00 -8.05 5.43
N GLN A 230 -5.94 -8.73 6.04
CA GLN A 230 -7.14 -9.23 5.39
C GLN A 230 -8.30 -8.32 5.70
N VAL A 231 -9.05 -7.94 4.71
CA VAL A 231 -10.29 -7.17 4.90
C VAL A 231 -11.34 -8.08 5.53
N LYS A 232 -11.95 -7.59 6.59
CA LYS A 232 -13.12 -8.19 7.23
C LYS A 232 -14.28 -7.21 7.15
N MET A 233 -15.26 -7.54 6.34
CA MET A 233 -16.46 -6.72 6.19
C MET A 233 -17.45 -6.95 7.34
N ASN A 234 -18.09 -5.87 7.77
CA ASN A 234 -19.18 -5.92 8.74
C ASN A 234 -20.48 -6.41 8.08
N ALA A 235 -21.43 -6.81 8.91
CA ALA A 235 -22.73 -7.32 8.43
C ALA A 235 -23.56 -6.29 7.64
N ASP A 236 -23.24 -4.99 7.75
CA ASP A 236 -23.86 -3.92 6.97
C ASP A 236 -23.43 -3.91 5.48
N GLY A 237 -22.37 -4.66 5.14
CA GLY A 237 -21.80 -4.72 3.80
C GLY A 237 -21.23 -3.40 3.27
N GLN A 238 -21.07 -2.38 4.12
CA GLN A 238 -20.61 -1.05 3.74
C GLN A 238 -19.35 -0.61 4.52
N THR A 239 -19.18 -1.15 5.71
CA THR A 239 -18.03 -0.87 6.58
C THR A 239 -17.22 -2.14 6.81
N GLY A 240 -15.97 -1.98 7.19
CA GLY A 240 -15.07 -3.10 7.45
C GLY A 240 -13.84 -2.67 8.24
N GLN A 241 -12.94 -3.61 8.41
CA GLN A 241 -11.67 -3.39 9.09
C GLN A 241 -10.55 -4.19 8.41
N PHE A 242 -9.33 -3.77 8.64
CA PHE A 242 -8.11 -4.47 8.21
C PHE A 242 -7.60 -5.29 9.40
N GLU A 243 -7.67 -6.61 9.30
CA GLU A 243 -7.14 -7.54 10.31
C GLU A 243 -5.76 -8.04 9.86
N LEU A 244 -4.75 -7.93 10.74
CA LEU A 244 -3.40 -8.38 10.40
C LEU A 244 -3.36 -9.89 10.19
N VAL A 245 -2.80 -10.32 9.09
CA VAL A 245 -2.48 -11.72 8.80
C VAL A 245 -1.21 -12.08 9.60
N LYS A 246 -1.28 -13.15 10.39
CA LYS A 246 -0.19 -13.64 11.24
C LYS A 246 0.77 -14.58 10.51
#